data_e99c52ccb699e7dd9d193d6e7619e6fa
#
_entry.id   e99c52ccb699e7dd9d193d6e7619e6fa
#
_cell.length_a   1.000
_cell.length_b   1.000
_cell.length_c   1.000
_cell.angle_alpha   90.00
_cell.angle_beta   90.00
_cell.angle_gamma   90.00
#
_symmetry.space_group_name_H-M   'P 1'
#
loop_
_entity.id
_entity.type
_entity.pdbx_description
1 polymer ?
#
loop_
_entity_poly.entity_id
_entity_poly.type
_entity_poly.pdbx_seq_one_letter_code
_entity_poly.pdbx_strand_id
1 'polypeptide(L)' 'MKKYIIFYCSTLGYDNVCVDAESLSDAISIADAFSSKSGSTVVGVCPEFLLNNWYHE' A
#
# COMPACT_ATOMS: atom_id res chain seq x y z
N MET A 1 15.24 -3.38 -3.92
CA MET A 1 13.80 -3.11 -3.86
C MET A 1 13.46 -2.30 -2.64
N LYS A 2 12.38 -1.53 -2.73
CA LYS A 2 11.93 -0.68 -1.64
C LYS A 2 10.60 -1.20 -1.12
N LYS A 3 10.30 -0.86 0.12
CA LYS A 3 9.04 -1.27 0.73
C LYS A 3 8.00 -0.15 0.63
N TYR A 4 6.81 -0.53 0.25
CA TYR A 4 5.68 0.39 0.13
C TYR A 4 4.50 -0.18 0.92
N ILE A 5 3.66 0.72 1.41
CA ILE A 5 2.47 0.32 2.15
C ILE A 5 1.25 0.70 1.33
N ILE A 6 0.38 -0.26 1.13
CA ILE A 6 -0.87 -0.06 0.40
C ILE A 6 -1.98 0.03 1.43
N PHE A 7 -2.70 1.15 1.44
CA PHE A 7 -3.86 1.32 2.29
C PHE A 7 -5.10 1.02 1.49
N TYR A 8 -5.96 0.19 2.03
CA TYR A 8 -7.16 -0.24 1.30
C TYR A 8 -8.35 -0.32 2.23
N CYS A 9 -9.53 -0.29 1.62
CA CYS A 9 -10.80 -0.40 2.30
C CYS A 9 -11.55 -1.63 1.78
N SER A 10 -12.10 -2.41 2.67
CA SER A 10 -12.89 -3.59 2.32
C SER A 10 -14.15 -3.61 3.15
N THR A 11 -14.95 -4.67 3.00
CA THR A 11 -16.16 -4.82 3.81
C THR A 11 -15.84 -4.95 5.29
N LEU A 12 -14.60 -5.30 5.62
CA LEU A 12 -14.16 -5.43 7.02
C LEU A 12 -13.60 -4.12 7.57
N GLY A 13 -13.52 -3.07 6.76
CA GLY A 13 -13.01 -1.78 7.19
C GLY A 13 -11.69 -1.44 6.50
N TYR A 14 -10.93 -0.53 7.12
CA TYR A 14 -9.64 -0.08 6.57
C TYR A 14 -8.52 -0.96 7.07
N ASP A 15 -7.56 -1.22 6.19
CA ASP A 15 -6.40 -2.03 6.56
C ASP A 15 -5.24 -1.63 5.66
N ASN A 16 -4.08 -2.26 5.86
CA ASN A 16 -2.90 -1.98 5.07
C ASN A 16 -2.07 -3.25 4.87
N VAL A 17 -1.24 -3.22 3.84
CA VAL A 17 -0.34 -4.32 3.55
C VAL A 17 0.97 -3.74 3.01
N CYS A 18 2.09 -4.36 3.37
CA CYS A 18 3.41 -3.96 2.93
C CYS A 18 3.83 -4.81 1.74
N VAL A 19 4.34 -4.16 0.71
CA VAL A 19 4.81 -4.86 -0.50
C VAL A 19 6.18 -4.35 -0.90
N ASP A 20 6.93 -5.18 -1.62
CA ASP A 20 8.21 -4.80 -2.19
C ASP A 20 8.00 -4.39 -3.63
N ALA A 21 8.59 -3.26 -4.02
CA ALA A 21 8.50 -2.76 -5.39
C ALA A 21 9.75 -1.93 -5.70
N GLU A 22 10.04 -1.77 -6.97
CA GLU A 22 11.23 -1.03 -7.38
C GLU A 22 10.99 0.47 -7.41
N SER A 23 9.75 0.88 -7.57
CA SER A 23 9.39 2.29 -7.64
C SER A 23 7.96 2.46 -7.19
N LEU A 24 7.55 3.71 -7.00
CA LEU A 24 6.16 4.00 -6.66
C LEU A 24 5.20 3.54 -7.76
N SER A 25 5.62 3.69 -9.01
CA SER A 25 4.81 3.24 -10.14
C SER A 25 4.55 1.74 -10.07
N ASP A 26 5.57 0.96 -9.75
CA ASP A 26 5.42 -0.49 -9.59
C ASP A 26 4.51 -0.82 -8.41
N ALA A 27 4.67 -0.08 -7.32
CA ALA A 27 3.81 -0.29 -6.14
C ALA A 27 2.34 -0.02 -6.47
N ILE A 28 2.07 0.99 -7.28
CA ILE A 28 0.71 1.30 -7.69
C ILE A 28 0.15 0.17 -8.56
N SER A 29 0.98 -0.39 -9.44
CA SER A 29 0.56 -1.53 -10.27
C SER A 29 0.22 -2.74 -9.40
N ILE A 30 1.03 -3.00 -8.38
CA ILE A 30 0.78 -4.08 -7.44
C ILE A 30 -0.53 -3.82 -6.70
N ALA A 31 -0.78 -2.58 -6.29
CA ALA A 31 -1.99 -2.20 -5.59
C ALA A 31 -3.22 -2.43 -6.47
N ASP A 32 -3.13 -2.09 -7.75
CA ASP A 32 -4.24 -2.31 -8.68
C ASP A 32 -4.55 -3.78 -8.84
N ALA A 33 -3.51 -4.61 -8.95
CA ALA A 33 -3.70 -6.05 -9.04
C ALA A 33 -4.32 -6.61 -7.76
N PHE A 34 -3.88 -6.12 -6.63
CA PHE A 34 -4.42 -6.53 -5.33
C PHE A 34 -5.90 -6.18 -5.23
N SER A 35 -6.25 -4.97 -5.63
CA SER A 35 -7.64 -4.50 -5.61
C SER A 35 -8.53 -5.39 -6.48
N SER A 36 -8.07 -5.70 -7.69
CA SER A 36 -8.83 -6.57 -8.60
C SER A 36 -9.05 -7.95 -8.03
N LYS A 37 -8.04 -8.47 -7.33
CA LYS A 37 -8.08 -9.84 -6.82
C LYS A 37 -8.93 -9.97 -5.58
N SER A 38 -8.86 -9.00 -4.69
CA SER A 38 -9.50 -9.09 -3.37
C SER A 38 -10.86 -8.40 -3.31
N GLY A 39 -11.19 -7.60 -4.32
CA GLY A 39 -12.40 -6.80 -4.30
C GLY A 39 -12.33 -5.61 -3.37
N SER A 40 -11.15 -5.30 -2.86
CA SER A 40 -10.93 -4.15 -1.99
C SER A 40 -10.69 -2.90 -2.81
N THR A 41 -10.90 -1.74 -2.20
CA THR A 41 -10.63 -0.46 -2.84
C THR A 41 -9.35 0.14 -2.27
N VAL A 42 -8.37 0.39 -3.12
CA VAL A 42 -7.13 1.01 -2.69
C VAL A 42 -7.37 2.50 -2.47
N VAL A 43 -7.01 2.99 -1.29
CA VAL A 43 -7.19 4.40 -0.95
C VAL A 43 -5.87 5.17 -0.95
N GLY A 44 -4.74 4.48 -0.91
CA GLY A 44 -3.45 5.14 -0.99
C GLY A 44 -2.29 4.17 -1.01
N VAL A 45 -1.15 4.66 -1.51
CA VAL A 45 0.10 3.91 -1.54
C VAL A 45 1.20 4.89 -1.14
N CYS A 46 2.06 4.50 -0.19
CA CYS A 46 3.16 5.35 0.20
C CYS A 46 4.39 4.54 0.54
N PRO A 47 5.58 5.14 0.41
CA PRO A 47 6.81 4.47 0.85
C PRO A 47 6.80 4.25 2.35
N GLU A 48 7.28 3.09 2.78
CA GLU A 48 7.30 2.75 4.18
C GLU A 48 8.10 3.74 5.02
N PHE A 49 9.20 4.26 4.46
CA PHE A 49 10.07 5.16 5.22
C PHE A 49 9.35 6.44 5.64
N LEU A 50 8.33 6.87 4.91
CA LEU A 50 7.57 8.04 5.29
C LEU A 50 6.75 7.80 6.55
N LEU A 51 6.21 6.60 6.70
CA LEU A 51 5.48 6.24 7.90
C LEU A 51 6.41 6.12 9.10
N ASN A 52 7.60 5.55 8.88
CA ASN A 52 8.58 5.45 9.95
C ASN A 52 8.95 6.81 10.49
N ASN A 53 9.11 7.80 9.62
CA ASN A 53 9.40 9.16 10.05
C ASN A 53 8.25 9.74 10.88
N TRP A 54 7.05 9.40 10.54
CA TRP A 54 5.87 9.84 11.28
C TRP A 54 5.86 9.28 12.70
N TYR A 55 6.16 7.98 12.81
CA TYR A 55 6.11 7.32 14.09
C TYR A 55 7.20 7.78 15.05
N HIS A 56 8.26 8.36 14.54
CA HIS A 56 9.36 8.83 15.36
C HIS A 56 9.16 10.23 15.90
N GLU A 57 8.07 10.83 15.67
CA GLU A 57 7.78 12.16 16.18
C GLU A 57 7.44 12.21 17.67
#